data_38d9fe438f2cd5dfeb59997ccae368a0
#
_entry.id   38d9fe438f2cd5dfeb59997ccae368a0
#
_cell.length_a   1.000
_cell.length_b   1.000
_cell.length_c   1.000
_cell.angle_alpha   90.00
_cell.angle_beta   90.00
_cell.angle_gamma   90.00
#
_symmetry.space_group_name_H-M   'P 1'
#
loop_
_entity.id
_entity.type
_entity.pdbx_description
1 polymer ?
#
loop_
_entity_poly.entity_id
_entity_poly.type
_entity_poly.pdbx_seq_one_letter_code
_entity_poly.pdbx_strand_id
1 'polypeptide(L)'
;KQQFRFRLQSYFQRQRYREAAEQFLMRMLPKDKGQVGAFNDKIQFSGRFTPDRDDLIGALGDLQFGNPTPPWDAVDLSMTELKTVEGRKVVLVFTDGDDTSSKVGFGHVLDRAKDEEVMVYAIGLESDYFNGQRRVRSKPDRSLRKLAEETGGGYFELQKTDDLGPTFSRVAQELHS
;
A
#
# COMPACT_ATOMS: atom_id res chain seq x y z
N LYS A 1 2.53 18.07 -7.45
CA LYS A 1 1.30 17.31 -7.14
C LYS A 1 1.69 15.90 -6.81
N GLN A 2 1.37 15.45 -5.60
CA GLN A 2 1.61 14.09 -5.14
C GLN A 2 0.31 13.28 -5.23
N GLN A 3 0.42 12.00 -5.58
CA GLN A 3 -0.72 11.10 -5.67
C GLN A 3 -0.38 9.78 -5.00
N PHE A 4 -1.28 9.28 -4.18
CA PHE A 4 -1.07 8.17 -3.27
C PHE A 4 -2.06 7.04 -3.47
N ARG A 5 -1.60 5.81 -3.23
CA ARG A 5 -2.43 4.62 -3.20
C ARG A 5 -2.14 3.74 -2.01
N PHE A 6 -3.19 3.17 -1.45
CA PHE A 6 -3.15 2.33 -0.27
C PHE A 6 -3.67 0.93 -0.50
N ARG A 7 -3.10 0.00 0.24
CA ARG A 7 -3.67 -1.32 0.43
C ARG A 7 -3.76 -1.71 1.90
N LEU A 8 -4.82 -2.45 2.24
CA LEU A 8 -5.09 -2.97 3.57
C LEU A 8 -5.52 -4.45 3.54
N GLN A 9 -4.99 -5.29 4.42
CA GLN A 9 -5.29 -6.72 4.48
C GLN A 9 -5.46 -7.27 5.91
N SER A 10 -6.38 -8.21 6.04
CA SER A 10 -6.76 -9.14 7.10
C SER A 10 -7.92 -8.74 8.03
N TYR A 11 -8.71 -9.76 8.45
CA TYR A 11 -10.03 -9.56 9.06
C TYR A 11 -10.00 -8.93 10.47
N PHE A 12 -9.10 -9.37 11.33
CA PHE A 12 -9.02 -8.88 12.73
C PHE A 12 -8.21 -7.59 12.90
N GLN A 13 -7.41 -7.25 11.92
CA GLN A 13 -6.59 -6.04 11.93
C GLN A 13 -7.19 -4.91 11.08
N ARG A 14 -8.30 -5.17 10.37
CA ARG A 14 -8.94 -4.24 9.42
C ARG A 14 -9.22 -2.87 10.00
N GLN A 15 -9.71 -2.81 11.22
CA GLN A 15 -10.08 -1.54 11.83
C GLN A 15 -8.86 -0.69 12.16
N ARG A 16 -7.80 -1.31 12.68
CA ARG A 16 -6.54 -0.60 12.98
C ARG A 16 -5.84 -0.10 11.71
N TYR A 17 -5.87 -0.89 10.65
CA TYR A 17 -5.34 -0.50 9.35
C TYR A 17 -6.13 0.66 8.75
N ARG A 18 -7.45 0.60 8.87
CA ARG A 18 -8.32 1.68 8.42
C ARG A 18 -8.03 2.96 9.18
N GLU A 19 -7.95 2.91 10.50
CA GLU A 19 -7.63 4.06 11.33
C GLU A 19 -6.27 4.67 10.98
N ALA A 20 -5.25 3.85 10.79
CA ALA A 20 -3.93 4.31 10.39
C ALA A 20 -3.93 4.94 8.99
N ALA A 21 -4.63 4.32 8.03
CA ALA A 21 -4.78 4.87 6.69
C ALA A 21 -5.57 6.18 6.69
N GLU A 22 -6.61 6.30 7.50
CA GLU A 22 -7.34 7.55 7.70
C GLU A 22 -6.42 8.66 8.24
N GLN A 23 -5.59 8.36 9.22
CA GLN A 23 -4.61 9.32 9.75
C GLN A 23 -3.62 9.78 8.68
N PHE A 24 -3.18 8.88 7.79
CA PHE A 24 -2.35 9.27 6.67
C PHE A 24 -3.10 10.20 5.70
N LEU A 25 -4.32 9.85 5.32
CA LEU A 25 -5.15 10.67 4.44
C LEU A 25 -5.40 12.06 5.01
N MET A 26 -5.58 12.16 6.32
CA MET A 26 -5.73 13.45 7.01
C MET A 26 -4.49 14.35 6.91
N ARG A 27 -3.33 13.79 6.60
CA ARG A 27 -2.08 14.53 6.42
C ARG A 27 -1.79 14.92 4.96
N MET A 28 -2.64 14.56 4.03
CA MET A 28 -2.53 15.01 2.65
C MET A 28 -2.63 16.53 2.56
N LEU A 29 -1.82 17.13 1.73
CA LEU A 29 -1.90 18.56 1.45
C LEU A 29 -3.10 18.85 0.53
N PRO A 30 -3.66 20.07 0.54
CA PRO A 30 -4.82 20.40 -0.31
C PRO A 30 -4.60 20.21 -1.81
N LYS A 31 -3.36 20.24 -2.27
CA LYS A 31 -2.98 20.02 -3.68
C LYS A 31 -2.73 18.56 -4.03
N ASP A 32 -2.62 17.70 -3.04
CA ASP A 32 -2.40 16.27 -3.25
C ASP A 32 -3.71 15.63 -3.72
N LYS A 33 -3.57 14.61 -4.56
CA LYS A 33 -4.69 13.79 -5.00
C LYS A 33 -4.39 12.34 -4.65
N GLY A 34 -5.39 11.64 -4.17
CA GLY A 34 -5.28 10.24 -3.78
C GLY A 34 -6.33 9.36 -4.44
N GLN A 35 -6.06 8.10 -4.43
CA GLN A 35 -6.98 7.02 -4.73
C GLN A 35 -6.63 5.88 -3.79
N VAL A 36 -7.62 5.25 -3.20
CA VAL A 36 -7.42 4.10 -2.32
C VAL A 36 -7.79 2.82 -3.03
N GLY A 37 -7.14 1.73 -2.68
CA GLY A 37 -7.41 0.44 -3.27
C GLY A 37 -7.24 -0.69 -2.28
N ALA A 38 -7.93 -1.78 -2.53
CA ALA A 38 -7.77 -3.04 -1.83
C ALA A 38 -7.57 -4.18 -2.82
N PHE A 39 -6.84 -5.18 -2.41
CA PHE A 39 -6.64 -6.37 -3.20
C PHE A 39 -6.81 -7.64 -2.35
N ASN A 40 -7.59 -8.54 -2.90
CA ASN A 40 -7.81 -9.89 -2.42
C ASN A 40 -7.76 -10.80 -3.66
N ASP A 41 -8.71 -11.67 -3.87
CA ASP A 41 -8.93 -12.36 -5.16
C ASP A 41 -9.24 -11.38 -6.30
N LYS A 42 -9.65 -10.16 -5.98
CA LYS A 42 -9.90 -9.06 -6.89
C LYS A 42 -9.14 -7.81 -6.46
N ILE A 43 -8.80 -6.96 -7.43
CA ILE A 43 -8.21 -5.66 -7.16
C ILE A 43 -9.28 -4.60 -7.37
N GLN A 44 -9.58 -3.87 -6.31
CA GLN A 44 -10.60 -2.82 -6.29
C GLN A 44 -9.94 -1.48 -6.02
N PHE A 45 -10.36 -0.47 -6.75
CA PHE A 45 -9.95 0.92 -6.51
C PHE A 45 -11.17 1.78 -6.21
N SER A 46 -10.99 2.78 -5.36
CA SER A 46 -11.95 3.88 -5.25
C SER A 46 -12.07 4.60 -6.61
N GLY A 47 -13.05 5.45 -6.78
CA GLY A 47 -13.29 6.17 -8.02
C GLY A 47 -12.07 6.92 -8.56
N ARG A 48 -12.25 8.11 -9.09
CA ARG A 48 -11.16 8.93 -9.64
C ARG A 48 -10.23 9.46 -8.54
N PHE A 49 -9.01 9.82 -8.93
CA PHE A 49 -8.12 10.57 -8.05
C PHE A 49 -8.79 11.86 -7.58
N THR A 50 -8.81 12.09 -6.29
CA THR A 50 -9.46 13.23 -5.67
C THR A 50 -8.59 13.86 -4.58
N PRO A 51 -8.63 15.19 -4.41
CA PRO A 51 -8.04 15.84 -3.25
C PRO A 51 -8.94 15.82 -2.01
N ASP A 52 -10.18 15.32 -2.15
CA ASP A 52 -11.15 15.28 -1.06
C ASP A 52 -10.84 14.12 -0.11
N ARG A 53 -10.39 14.45 1.08
CA ARG A 53 -10.03 13.47 2.11
C ARG A 53 -11.24 12.69 2.60
N ASP A 54 -12.40 13.32 2.70
CA ASP A 54 -13.62 12.68 3.20
C ASP A 54 -14.09 11.62 2.20
N ASP A 55 -14.00 11.89 0.90
CA ASP A 55 -14.28 10.91 -0.15
C ASP A 55 -13.33 9.71 -0.06
N LEU A 56 -12.05 9.93 0.17
CA LEU A 56 -11.05 8.87 0.30
C LEU A 56 -11.29 8.03 1.57
N ILE A 57 -11.59 8.66 2.68
CA ILE A 57 -11.90 7.98 3.95
C ILE A 57 -13.18 7.15 3.80
N GLY A 58 -14.21 7.70 3.17
CA GLY A 58 -15.45 6.99 2.85
C GLY A 58 -15.21 5.77 1.97
N ALA A 59 -14.38 5.92 0.93
CA ALA A 59 -13.99 4.83 0.04
C ALA A 59 -13.25 3.70 0.76
N LEU A 60 -12.41 4.00 1.75
CA LEU A 60 -11.77 2.97 2.58
C LEU A 60 -12.80 2.07 3.28
N GLY A 61 -13.94 2.62 3.68
CA GLY A 61 -15.04 1.88 4.32
C GLY A 61 -15.72 0.88 3.38
N ASP A 62 -15.74 1.18 2.10
CA ASP A 62 -16.45 0.39 1.08
C ASP A 62 -15.55 -0.70 0.46
N LEU A 63 -14.23 -0.66 0.68
CA LEU A 63 -13.30 -1.63 0.11
C LEU A 63 -13.36 -2.97 0.85
N GLN A 64 -13.32 -4.04 0.08
CA GLN A 64 -13.26 -5.41 0.60
C GLN A 64 -11.82 -5.90 0.68
N PHE A 65 -11.45 -6.42 1.84
CA PHE A 65 -10.12 -6.93 2.12
C PHE A 65 -10.16 -8.46 2.32
N GLY A 66 -9.12 -9.17 1.89
CA GLY A 66 -9.05 -10.62 2.06
C GLY A 66 -7.78 -11.25 1.51
N ASN A 67 -7.71 -12.57 1.55
CA ASN A 67 -6.72 -13.41 0.89
C ASN A 67 -7.30 -13.96 -0.42
N PRO A 68 -6.50 -14.33 -1.45
CA PRO A 68 -5.03 -14.29 -1.56
C PRO A 68 -4.47 -12.87 -1.78
N THR A 69 -3.14 -12.80 -1.75
CA THR A 69 -2.41 -11.52 -1.77
C THR A 69 -1.63 -11.38 -3.08
N PRO A 70 -2.09 -10.62 -4.09
CA PRO A 70 -1.34 -10.31 -5.29
C PRO A 70 -0.67 -8.92 -5.24
N PRO A 71 0.41 -8.70 -4.43
CA PRO A 71 1.00 -7.38 -4.28
C PRO A 71 1.60 -6.85 -5.57
N TRP A 72 2.22 -7.69 -6.39
CA TRP A 72 2.83 -7.26 -7.65
C TRP A 72 1.78 -6.83 -8.65
N ASP A 73 0.66 -7.56 -8.77
CA ASP A 73 -0.47 -7.17 -9.61
C ASP A 73 -1.08 -5.85 -9.13
N ALA A 74 -1.18 -5.66 -7.82
CA ALA A 74 -1.74 -4.45 -7.26
C ALA A 74 -0.86 -3.22 -7.53
N VAL A 75 0.45 -3.35 -7.41
CA VAL A 75 1.40 -2.27 -7.75
C VAL A 75 1.36 -1.99 -9.25
N ASP A 76 1.35 -3.02 -10.08
CA ASP A 76 1.29 -2.89 -11.54
C ASP A 76 0.02 -2.14 -11.99
N LEU A 77 -1.14 -2.53 -11.50
CA LEU A 77 -2.39 -1.84 -11.79
C LEU A 77 -2.42 -0.42 -11.22
N SER A 78 -1.81 -0.21 -10.05
CA SER A 78 -1.68 1.13 -9.47
C SER A 78 -0.87 2.06 -10.35
N MET A 79 0.20 1.58 -10.95
CA MET A 79 0.99 2.34 -11.94
C MET A 79 0.18 2.66 -13.19
N THR A 80 -0.65 1.73 -13.66
CA THR A 80 -1.54 1.95 -14.81
C THR A 80 -2.51 3.10 -14.54
N GLU A 81 -3.10 3.14 -13.36
CA GLU A 81 -3.99 4.25 -12.98
C GLU A 81 -3.27 5.59 -12.84
N LEU A 82 -1.99 5.56 -12.46
CA LEU A 82 -1.17 6.78 -12.33
C LEU A 82 -0.70 7.35 -13.67
N LYS A 83 -0.82 6.62 -14.78
CA LYS A 83 -0.35 7.09 -16.10
C LYS A 83 -0.96 8.40 -16.56
N THR A 84 -2.24 8.60 -16.30
CA THR A 84 -2.98 9.80 -16.71
C THR A 84 -2.83 10.97 -15.77
N VAL A 85 -2.00 10.83 -14.78
CA VAL A 85 -1.92 11.78 -13.67
C VAL A 85 -0.59 12.51 -13.72
N GLU A 86 -0.66 13.83 -13.69
CA GLU A 86 0.52 14.70 -13.68
C GLU A 86 1.09 14.88 -12.27
N GLY A 87 2.39 15.07 -12.19
CA GLY A 87 3.13 15.35 -10.99
C GLY A 87 3.90 14.15 -10.46
N ARG A 88 4.34 14.24 -9.21
CA ARG A 88 5.09 13.17 -8.53
C ARG A 88 4.17 11.98 -8.26
N LYS A 89 4.55 10.82 -8.77
CA LYS A 89 3.76 9.60 -8.67
C LYS A 89 4.29 8.72 -7.54
N VAL A 90 3.40 8.35 -6.64
CA VAL A 90 3.73 7.52 -5.47
C VAL A 90 2.70 6.42 -5.30
N VAL A 91 3.17 5.20 -5.07
CA VAL A 91 2.37 4.06 -4.63
C VAL A 91 2.77 3.71 -3.22
N LEU A 92 1.83 3.71 -2.30
CA LEU A 92 2.03 3.21 -0.95
C LEU A 92 1.37 1.84 -0.81
N VAL A 93 2.20 0.82 -0.59
CA VAL A 93 1.76 -0.56 -0.42
C VAL A 93 1.83 -0.94 1.04
N PHE A 94 0.77 -1.54 1.53
CA PHE A 94 0.73 -2.12 2.86
C PHE A 94 0.36 -3.60 2.77
N THR A 95 1.18 -4.47 3.37
CA THR A 95 0.95 -5.92 3.32
C THR A 95 1.53 -6.64 4.52
N ASP A 96 0.87 -7.73 4.91
CA ASP A 96 1.27 -8.62 6.00
C ASP A 96 1.72 -10.01 5.53
N GLY A 97 1.89 -10.22 4.22
CA GLY A 97 2.23 -11.53 3.68
C GLY A 97 3.05 -11.52 2.40
N ASP A 98 3.46 -12.73 2.02
CA ASP A 98 4.14 -12.99 0.77
C ASP A 98 3.20 -12.91 -0.42
N ASP A 99 3.76 -12.73 -1.62
CA ASP A 99 3.00 -12.87 -2.84
C ASP A 99 2.58 -14.33 -3.03
N THR A 100 1.29 -14.57 -3.10
CA THR A 100 0.73 -15.91 -3.28
C THR A 100 -0.03 -16.09 -4.58
N SER A 101 -0.26 -15.03 -5.34
CA SER A 101 -1.18 -15.09 -6.48
C SER A 101 -0.96 -14.04 -7.57
N SER A 102 0.13 -13.27 -7.53
CA SER A 102 0.41 -12.30 -8.60
C SER A 102 0.67 -13.00 -9.94
N LYS A 103 0.10 -12.47 -11.01
CA LYS A 103 0.32 -12.90 -12.40
C LYS A 103 1.58 -12.28 -12.99
N VAL A 104 1.91 -11.06 -12.57
CA VAL A 104 3.16 -10.38 -12.95
C VAL A 104 4.25 -10.65 -11.93
N GLY A 105 5.50 -10.70 -12.39
CA GLY A 105 6.66 -10.90 -11.51
C GLY A 105 7.21 -9.60 -10.92
N PHE A 106 7.99 -9.75 -9.86
CA PHE A 106 8.69 -8.63 -9.20
C PHE A 106 9.57 -7.84 -10.17
N GLY A 107 10.35 -8.52 -11.03
CA GLY A 107 11.22 -7.86 -12.00
C GLY A 107 10.47 -6.93 -12.96
N HIS A 108 9.32 -7.36 -13.45
CA HIS A 108 8.46 -6.56 -14.30
C HIS A 108 8.00 -5.28 -13.60
N VAL A 109 7.55 -5.41 -12.35
CA VAL A 109 7.08 -4.28 -11.55
C VAL A 109 8.21 -3.30 -11.24
N LEU A 110 9.38 -3.80 -10.88
CA LEU A 110 10.55 -2.97 -10.60
C LEU A 110 10.99 -2.17 -11.83
N ASP A 111 11.14 -2.83 -12.96
CA ASP A 111 11.54 -2.18 -14.21
C ASP A 111 10.54 -1.12 -14.63
N ARG A 112 9.27 -1.44 -14.55
CA ARG A 112 8.18 -0.51 -14.87
C ARG A 112 8.17 0.71 -13.95
N ALA A 113 8.34 0.51 -12.65
CA ALA A 113 8.36 1.61 -11.68
C ALA A 113 9.53 2.57 -11.95
N LYS A 114 10.69 2.05 -12.33
CA LYS A 114 11.84 2.87 -12.72
C LYS A 114 11.58 3.63 -14.01
N ASP A 115 11.05 2.96 -15.04
CA ASP A 115 10.81 3.56 -16.36
C ASP A 115 9.72 4.64 -16.29
N GLU A 116 8.69 4.45 -15.51
CA GLU A 116 7.58 5.39 -15.34
C GLU A 116 7.81 6.42 -14.21
N GLU A 117 8.97 6.37 -13.56
CA GLU A 117 9.35 7.28 -12.46
C GLU A 117 8.34 7.27 -11.30
N VAL A 118 7.88 6.09 -10.91
CA VAL A 118 6.97 5.88 -9.79
C VAL A 118 7.76 5.48 -8.55
N MET A 119 7.62 6.25 -7.48
CA MET A 119 8.17 5.90 -6.17
C MET A 119 7.25 4.92 -5.46
N VAL A 120 7.83 3.89 -4.88
CA VAL A 120 7.08 2.93 -4.07
C VAL A 120 7.51 3.03 -2.61
N TYR A 121 6.56 3.34 -1.75
CA TYR A 121 6.69 3.18 -0.31
C TYR A 121 6.01 1.90 0.11
N ALA A 122 6.63 1.13 0.98
CA ALA A 122 6.08 -0.14 1.43
C ALA A 122 6.14 -0.28 2.94
N ILE A 123 5.03 -0.70 3.51
CA ILE A 123 4.91 -1.05 4.92
C ILE A 123 4.59 -2.54 5.01
N GLY A 124 5.53 -3.31 5.56
CA GLY A 124 5.38 -4.72 5.81
C GLY A 124 5.07 -4.99 7.27
N LEU A 125 4.03 -5.77 7.54
CA LEU A 125 3.68 -6.19 8.88
C LEU A 125 3.99 -7.68 9.07
N GLU A 126 4.73 -8.01 10.12
CA GLU A 126 4.89 -9.39 10.55
C GLU A 126 3.57 -9.89 11.12
N SER A 127 3.16 -11.08 10.76
CA SER A 127 1.96 -11.72 11.27
C SER A 127 2.27 -13.12 11.82
N ASP A 128 1.60 -13.48 12.90
CA ASP A 128 1.64 -14.83 13.44
C ASP A 128 0.36 -15.57 13.06
N TYR A 129 0.49 -16.74 12.49
CA TYR A 129 -0.66 -17.60 12.21
C TYR A 129 -0.41 -19.04 12.70
N PHE A 130 -1.48 -19.76 12.95
CA PHE A 130 -1.42 -21.15 13.35
C PHE A 130 -1.63 -22.05 12.12
N ASN A 131 -0.62 -22.88 11.82
CA ASN A 131 -0.67 -23.75 10.63
C ASN A 131 -1.32 -25.12 10.88
N GLY A 132 -2.01 -25.30 12.00
CA GLY A 132 -2.60 -26.57 12.43
C GLY A 132 -1.73 -27.37 13.38
N GLN A 133 -0.44 -27.08 13.50
CA GLN A 133 0.53 -27.76 14.37
C GLN A 133 1.25 -26.80 15.33
N ARG A 134 1.64 -25.62 14.85
CA ARG A 134 2.37 -24.62 15.60
C ARG A 134 2.07 -23.20 15.13
N ARG A 135 2.41 -22.23 15.96
CA ARG A 135 2.46 -20.83 15.51
C ARG A 135 3.64 -20.63 14.57
N VAL A 136 3.36 -20.05 13.43
CA VAL A 136 4.35 -19.70 12.42
C VAL A 136 4.33 -18.19 12.24
N ARG A 137 5.51 -17.58 12.21
CA ARG A 137 5.67 -16.17 11.94
C ARG A 137 5.84 -15.96 10.45
N SER A 138 4.95 -15.21 9.84
CA SER A 138 5.07 -14.74 8.48
C SER A 138 5.82 -13.42 8.44
N LYS A 139 6.79 -13.30 7.54
CA LYS A 139 7.49 -12.04 7.28
C LYS A 139 7.13 -11.54 5.89
N PRO A 140 7.08 -10.21 5.69
CA PRO A 140 6.92 -9.64 4.37
C PRO A 140 8.03 -10.07 3.41
N ASP A 141 7.69 -10.17 2.12
CA ASP A 141 8.64 -10.52 1.06
C ASP A 141 9.79 -9.51 1.01
N ARG A 142 11.03 -10.03 0.97
CA ARG A 142 12.25 -9.21 0.85
C ARG A 142 12.27 -8.36 -0.41
N SER A 143 11.62 -8.81 -1.47
CA SER A 143 11.50 -8.07 -2.73
C SER A 143 10.73 -6.76 -2.57
N LEU A 144 9.86 -6.67 -1.58
CA LEU A 144 9.12 -5.44 -1.27
C LEU A 144 10.07 -4.32 -0.82
N ARG A 145 11.05 -4.65 0.03
CA ARG A 145 12.11 -3.71 0.43
C ARG A 145 12.91 -3.24 -0.79
N LYS A 146 13.34 -4.18 -1.63
CA LYS A 146 14.11 -3.87 -2.83
C LYS A 146 13.34 -2.95 -3.77
N LEU A 147 12.05 -3.21 -3.98
CA LEU A 147 11.19 -2.35 -4.78
C LEU A 147 11.13 -0.92 -4.23
N ALA A 148 10.92 -0.76 -2.93
CA ALA A 148 10.85 0.54 -2.30
C ALA A 148 12.18 1.30 -2.40
N GLU A 149 13.29 0.66 -2.03
CA GLU A 149 14.61 1.30 -2.02
C GLU A 149 15.07 1.68 -3.44
N GLU A 150 14.90 0.81 -4.42
CA GLU A 150 15.36 1.06 -5.79
C GLU A 150 14.49 2.06 -6.57
N THR A 151 13.27 2.32 -6.12
CA THR A 151 12.40 3.35 -6.70
C THR A 151 12.49 4.71 -6.02
N GLY A 152 13.35 4.83 -5.02
CA GLY A 152 13.55 6.08 -4.27
C GLY A 152 12.54 6.31 -3.14
N GLY A 153 11.70 5.33 -2.84
CA GLY A 153 10.79 5.34 -1.70
C GLY A 153 11.45 4.82 -0.41
N GLY A 154 10.63 4.38 0.52
CA GLY A 154 11.07 3.84 1.80
C GLY A 154 10.37 2.53 2.15
N TYR A 155 11.04 1.70 2.93
CA TYR A 155 10.51 0.45 3.45
C TYR A 155 10.46 0.48 4.96
N PHE A 156 9.32 0.10 5.53
CA PHE A 156 9.10 0.03 6.96
C PHE A 156 8.57 -1.35 7.31
N GLU A 157 9.25 -2.03 8.23
CA GLU A 157 8.83 -3.34 8.73
C GLU A 157 8.34 -3.20 10.16
N LEU A 158 7.12 -3.64 10.41
CA LEU A 158 6.46 -3.52 11.71
C LEU A 158 6.16 -4.90 12.31
N GLN A 159 6.45 -5.05 13.59
CA GLN A 159 6.12 -6.25 14.35
C GLN A 159 4.74 -6.17 15.00
N LYS A 160 4.22 -4.96 15.19
CA LYS A 160 2.95 -4.69 15.88
C LYS A 160 2.12 -3.66 15.14
N THR A 161 0.82 -3.86 15.19
CA THR A 161 -0.13 -2.91 14.59
C THR A 161 -0.15 -1.54 15.29
N ASP A 162 0.28 -1.45 16.55
CA ASP A 162 0.31 -0.20 17.29
C ASP A 162 1.31 0.81 16.72
N ASP A 163 2.31 0.34 15.97
CA ASP A 163 3.31 1.19 15.32
C ASP A 163 2.84 1.74 13.96
N LEU A 164 1.65 1.37 13.49
CA LEU A 164 1.13 1.81 12.18
C LEU A 164 0.89 3.30 12.10
N GLY A 165 0.24 3.89 13.08
CA GLY A 165 -0.03 5.32 13.10
C GLY A 165 1.23 6.18 13.01
N PRO A 166 2.23 5.97 13.89
CA PRO A 166 3.52 6.67 13.81
C PRO A 166 4.24 6.44 12.47
N THR A 167 4.20 5.23 11.91
CA THR A 167 4.83 4.90 10.64
C THR A 167 4.18 5.64 9.48
N PHE A 168 2.86 5.66 9.39
CA PHE A 168 2.14 6.43 8.39
C PHE A 168 2.42 7.93 8.49
N SER A 169 2.54 8.45 9.72
CA SER A 169 2.92 9.85 9.95
C SER A 169 4.30 10.17 9.39
N ARG A 170 5.26 9.28 9.60
CA ARG A 170 6.62 9.42 9.07
C ARG A 170 6.64 9.37 7.54
N VAL A 171 5.91 8.44 6.93
CA VAL A 171 5.79 8.37 5.47
C VAL A 171 5.21 9.68 4.92
N ALA A 172 4.16 10.21 5.54
CA ALA A 172 3.56 11.48 5.12
C ALA A 172 4.55 12.64 5.20
N GLN A 173 5.37 12.70 6.25
CA GLN A 173 6.42 13.73 6.39
C GLN A 173 7.48 13.61 5.28
N GLU A 174 7.96 12.40 5.00
CA GLU A 174 8.95 12.17 3.94
C GLU A 174 8.42 12.57 2.56
N LEU A 175 7.14 12.31 2.30
CA LEU A 175 6.52 12.68 1.03
C LEU A 175 6.37 14.19 0.84
N HIS A 176 6.28 14.94 1.92
CA HIS A 176 6.08 16.40 1.88
C HIS A 176 7.37 17.22 2.13
N SER A 177 8.49 16.52 2.34
CA SER A 177 9.80 17.16 2.56
C SER A 177 10.47 17.64 1.26
#